data_5816c36496f5927556be1e480f5bd2c6
#
_entry.id   5816c36496f5927556be1e480f5bd2c6
#
_cell.length_a   1.000
_cell.length_b   1.000
_cell.length_c   1.000
_cell.angle_alpha   90.00
_cell.angle_beta   90.00
_cell.angle_gamma   90.00
#
_symmetry.space_group_name_H-M   'P 1'
#
loop_
_entity.id
_entity.type
_entity.pdbx_description
1 polymer ?
#
loop_
_entity_poly.entity_id
_entity_poly.type
_entity_poly.pdbx_seq_one_letter_code
_entity_poly.pdbx_strand_id
1 'polypeptide(L)'
;FMMIFIIGTVNAVNLTDGLDGLASGVTLIVSCFFILFAVSISNSDVAILAAATAGACLGFLGFNSYPAKVFMGDTGSMALGGAVVAFATLTNAPLLIIIVGFIYLAEALSVMIQVTYFKLTHGKRIFKMAPLHHHFEQCGWPETRVVFVFWIVTVVLCWIGVLAVF
;
A
#
# COMPACT_ATOMS: atom_id res chain seq x y z
N PHE A 1 -0.73 19.98 -5.84
CA PHE A 1 0.00 18.83 -5.31
C PHE A 1 -0.90 17.99 -4.41
N MET A 2 -1.46 18.54 -3.30
CA MET A 2 -2.22 17.78 -2.29
C MET A 2 -3.42 17.02 -2.85
N MET A 3 -4.18 17.60 -3.78
CA MET A 3 -5.31 16.92 -4.42
C MET A 3 -4.88 15.64 -5.16
N ILE A 4 -3.80 15.73 -5.94
CA ILE A 4 -3.25 14.58 -6.67
C ILE A 4 -2.71 13.54 -5.70
N PHE A 5 -2.04 13.99 -4.62
CA PHE A 5 -1.53 13.12 -3.58
C PHE A 5 -2.65 12.33 -2.88
N ILE A 6 -3.70 13.03 -2.44
CA ILE A 6 -4.84 12.39 -1.75
C ILE A 6 -5.53 11.37 -2.66
N ILE A 7 -5.98 11.82 -3.83
CA ILE A 7 -6.72 10.96 -4.77
C ILE A 7 -5.84 9.81 -5.25
N GLY A 8 -4.57 10.10 -5.57
CA GLY A 8 -3.62 9.11 -6.05
C GLY A 8 -3.34 8.03 -5.01
N THR A 9 -3.06 8.41 -3.76
CA THR A 9 -2.77 7.46 -2.69
C THR A 9 -3.99 6.60 -2.34
N VAL A 10 -5.18 7.20 -2.22
CA VAL A 10 -6.41 6.45 -1.92
C VAL A 10 -6.68 5.39 -3.01
N ASN A 11 -6.59 5.79 -4.28
CA ASN A 11 -6.80 4.84 -5.38
C ASN A 11 -5.66 3.80 -5.48
N ALA A 12 -4.42 4.17 -5.16
CA ALA A 12 -3.29 3.25 -5.18
C ALA A 12 -3.45 2.14 -4.12
N VAL A 13 -3.91 2.50 -2.91
CA VAL A 13 -4.23 1.51 -1.86
C VAL A 13 -5.40 0.61 -2.29
N ASN A 14 -6.44 1.18 -2.90
CA ASN A 14 -7.56 0.40 -3.43
C ASN A 14 -7.11 -0.58 -4.52
N LEU A 15 -6.26 -0.17 -5.47
CA LEU A 15 -5.68 -1.05 -6.49
C LEU A 15 -4.79 -2.16 -5.91
N THR A 16 -4.24 -1.96 -4.72
CA THR A 16 -3.42 -2.96 -4.02
C THR A 16 -4.27 -4.05 -3.36
N ASP A 17 -5.58 -3.85 -3.18
CA ASP A 17 -6.51 -4.82 -2.58
C ASP A 17 -6.98 -5.90 -3.58
N GLY A 18 -6.04 -6.46 -4.34
CA GLY A 18 -6.33 -7.47 -5.37
C GLY A 18 -5.98 -8.91 -4.98
N LEU A 19 -5.27 -9.13 -3.87
CA LEU A 19 -4.90 -10.45 -3.33
C LEU A 19 -5.16 -10.53 -1.83
N ASP A 20 -5.44 -11.75 -1.35
CA ASP A 20 -5.73 -12.03 0.05
C ASP A 20 -4.62 -11.53 0.98
N GLY A 21 -4.94 -10.57 1.85
CA GLY A 21 -4.02 -10.01 2.82
C GLY A 21 -3.02 -8.98 2.28
N LEU A 22 -3.03 -8.67 0.98
CA LEU A 22 -2.03 -7.77 0.39
C LEU A 22 -2.17 -6.35 0.92
N ALA A 23 -3.31 -5.70 0.69
CA ALA A 23 -3.54 -4.31 1.11
C ALA A 23 -3.50 -4.15 2.63
N SER A 24 -4.15 -5.05 3.37
CA SER A 24 -4.17 -5.01 4.83
C SER A 24 -2.79 -5.22 5.45
N GLY A 25 -1.96 -6.13 4.90
CA GLY A 25 -0.61 -6.37 5.38
C GLY A 25 0.37 -5.24 5.06
N VAL A 26 0.34 -4.71 3.85
CA VAL A 26 1.15 -3.53 3.49
C VAL A 26 0.76 -2.34 4.36
N THR A 27 -0.55 -2.09 4.57
CA THR A 27 -1.02 -0.99 5.41
C THR A 27 -0.66 -1.18 6.88
N LEU A 28 -0.67 -2.41 7.40
CA LEU A 28 -0.17 -2.73 8.75
C LEU A 28 1.30 -2.29 8.91
N ILE A 29 2.16 -2.67 7.98
CA ILE A 29 3.60 -2.36 8.02
C ILE A 29 3.83 -0.85 7.91
N VAL A 30 3.15 -0.17 6.98
CA VAL A 30 3.21 1.30 6.82
C VAL A 30 2.71 2.01 8.08
N SER A 31 1.63 1.52 8.69
CA SER A 31 1.10 2.09 9.94
C SER A 31 2.11 1.94 11.08
N CYS A 32 2.80 0.80 11.19
CA CYS A 32 3.87 0.62 12.18
C CYS A 32 5.02 1.62 11.99
N PHE A 33 5.41 1.90 10.74
CA PHE A 33 6.38 2.97 10.44
C PHE A 33 5.87 4.33 10.94
N PHE A 34 4.62 4.70 10.65
CA PHE A 34 4.06 5.99 11.07
C PHE A 34 3.87 6.11 12.58
N ILE A 35 3.68 5.01 13.32
CA ILE A 35 3.73 5.02 14.80
C ILE A 35 5.09 5.51 15.26
N LEU A 36 6.17 4.88 14.78
CA LEU A 36 7.54 5.24 15.17
C LEU A 36 7.86 6.69 14.77
N PHE A 37 7.53 7.08 13.55
CA PHE A 37 7.76 8.42 13.05
C PHE A 37 6.98 9.48 13.84
N ALA A 38 5.69 9.26 14.10
CA ALA A 38 4.86 10.20 14.86
C ALA A 38 5.35 10.37 16.32
N VAL A 39 5.77 9.27 16.96
CA VAL A 39 6.37 9.34 18.30
C VAL A 39 7.64 10.15 18.29
N SER A 40 8.51 10.01 17.29
CA SER A 40 9.78 10.75 17.20
C SER A 40 9.60 12.26 17.07
N ILE A 41 8.53 12.70 16.41
CA ILE A 41 8.18 14.12 16.27
C ILE A 41 7.19 14.61 17.35
N SER A 42 6.95 13.80 18.39
CA SER A 42 6.03 14.08 19.50
C SER A 42 4.59 14.36 19.06
N ASN A 43 4.13 13.72 17.97
CA ASN A 43 2.75 13.83 17.46
C ASN A 43 1.93 12.62 17.95
N SER A 44 1.43 12.71 19.18
CA SER A 44 0.67 11.62 19.82
C SER A 44 -0.63 11.28 19.08
N ASP A 45 -1.29 12.25 18.46
CA ASP A 45 -2.57 12.02 17.78
C ASP A 45 -2.40 11.11 16.58
N VAL A 46 -1.36 11.36 15.77
CA VAL A 46 -1.05 10.49 14.62
C VAL A 46 -0.55 9.13 15.09
N ALA A 47 0.24 9.07 16.16
CA ALA A 47 0.70 7.80 16.72
C ALA A 47 -0.48 6.91 17.15
N ILE A 48 -1.49 7.48 17.82
CA ILE A 48 -2.72 6.77 18.23
C ILE A 48 -3.52 6.33 17.00
N LEU A 49 -3.71 7.21 16.03
CA LEU A 49 -4.45 6.89 14.79
C LEU A 49 -3.77 5.75 14.02
N ALA A 50 -2.45 5.82 13.86
CA ALA A 50 -1.67 4.79 13.18
C ALA A 50 -1.70 3.46 13.95
N ALA A 51 -1.61 3.48 15.29
CA ALA A 51 -1.72 2.29 16.12
C ALA A 51 -3.11 1.63 16.03
N ALA A 52 -4.17 2.43 16.04
CA ALA A 52 -5.54 1.94 15.86
C ALA A 52 -5.72 1.27 14.47
N THR A 53 -5.18 1.90 13.42
CA THR A 53 -5.22 1.35 12.06
C THR A 53 -4.40 0.07 11.96
N ALA A 54 -3.21 0.02 12.55
CA ALA A 54 -2.38 -1.18 12.59
C ALA A 54 -3.10 -2.33 13.32
N GLY A 55 -3.72 -2.05 14.47
CA GLY A 55 -4.49 -3.04 15.21
C GLY A 55 -5.70 -3.57 14.43
N ALA A 56 -6.43 -2.69 13.72
CA ALA A 56 -7.53 -3.07 12.86
C ALA A 56 -7.07 -3.96 11.69
N CYS A 57 -5.98 -3.58 11.01
CA CYS A 57 -5.40 -4.40 9.93
C CYS A 57 -4.93 -5.77 10.45
N LEU A 58 -4.28 -5.81 11.62
CA LEU A 58 -3.81 -7.07 12.22
C LEU A 58 -4.99 -8.00 12.55
N GLY A 59 -6.05 -7.45 13.17
CA GLY A 59 -7.27 -8.22 13.45
C GLY A 59 -7.96 -8.70 12.17
N PHE A 60 -8.03 -7.86 11.15
CA PHE A 60 -8.63 -8.20 9.86
C PHE A 60 -7.83 -9.29 9.12
N LEU A 61 -6.49 -9.25 9.15
CA LEU A 61 -5.62 -10.26 8.56
C LEU A 61 -5.88 -11.67 9.08
N GLY A 62 -6.36 -11.82 10.30
CA GLY A 62 -6.77 -13.13 10.83
C GLY A 62 -7.88 -13.81 10.03
N PHE A 63 -8.64 -13.03 9.25
CA PHE A 63 -9.74 -13.52 8.40
C PHE A 63 -9.48 -13.28 6.91
N ASN A 64 -8.60 -12.35 6.56
CA ASN A 64 -8.28 -11.95 5.19
C ASN A 64 -6.99 -12.59 4.64
N SER A 65 -6.20 -13.29 5.47
CA SER A 65 -5.05 -14.05 4.96
C SER A 65 -5.50 -15.25 4.14
N TYR A 66 -4.69 -15.63 3.13
CA TYR A 66 -5.01 -16.73 2.22
C TYR A 66 -5.19 -18.07 2.94
N PRO A 67 -6.26 -18.84 2.66
CA PRO A 67 -7.43 -18.44 1.86
C PRO A 67 -8.37 -17.53 2.65
N ALA A 68 -8.69 -16.37 2.11
CA ALA A 68 -9.49 -15.36 2.80
C ALA A 68 -10.92 -15.84 3.06
N LYS A 69 -11.43 -15.53 4.26
CA LYS A 69 -12.82 -15.77 4.67
C LYS A 69 -13.65 -14.49 4.58
N VAL A 70 -13.01 -13.32 4.60
CA VAL A 70 -13.65 -12.01 4.56
C VAL A 70 -12.83 -11.11 3.63
N PHE A 71 -13.53 -10.35 2.80
CA PHE A 71 -12.93 -9.38 1.87
C PHE A 71 -13.25 -7.96 2.34
N MET A 72 -12.28 -7.04 2.10
CA MET A 72 -12.38 -5.65 2.55
C MET A 72 -13.34 -4.83 1.67
N GLY A 73 -13.30 -5.04 0.37
CA GLY A 73 -14.03 -4.27 -0.64
C GLY A 73 -13.56 -2.81 -0.73
N ASP A 74 -14.11 -2.09 -1.68
CA ASP A 74 -13.70 -0.70 -1.98
C ASP A 74 -13.86 0.25 -0.78
N THR A 75 -14.90 0.06 0.02
CA THR A 75 -15.13 0.89 1.21
C THR A 75 -13.99 0.78 2.20
N GLY A 76 -13.50 -0.42 2.46
CA GLY A 76 -12.40 -0.65 3.39
C GLY A 76 -11.06 -0.22 2.82
N SER A 77 -10.73 -0.60 1.59
CA SER A 77 -9.46 -0.27 0.98
C SER A 77 -9.29 1.24 0.73
N MET A 78 -10.35 1.94 0.34
CA MET A 78 -10.34 3.42 0.26
C MET A 78 -10.21 4.06 1.65
N ALA A 79 -10.84 3.50 2.68
CA ALA A 79 -10.68 3.99 4.05
C ALA A 79 -9.24 3.83 4.55
N LEU A 80 -8.58 2.70 4.25
CA LEU A 80 -7.16 2.50 4.54
C LEU A 80 -6.29 3.50 3.78
N GLY A 81 -6.59 3.76 2.51
CA GLY A 81 -5.93 4.81 1.72
C GLY A 81 -6.07 6.19 2.33
N GLY A 82 -7.26 6.52 2.82
CA GLY A 82 -7.53 7.75 3.57
C GLY A 82 -6.73 7.85 4.86
N ALA A 83 -6.59 6.75 5.62
CA ALA A 83 -5.77 6.70 6.82
C ALA A 83 -4.28 6.96 6.50
N VAL A 84 -3.73 6.30 5.47
CA VAL A 84 -2.35 6.51 5.01
C VAL A 84 -2.10 7.97 4.60
N VAL A 85 -3.05 8.58 3.88
CA VAL A 85 -3.02 10.02 3.55
C VAL A 85 -3.01 10.87 4.81
N ALA A 86 -3.86 10.55 5.80
CA ALA A 86 -3.95 11.29 7.06
C ALA A 86 -2.62 11.23 7.82
N PHE A 87 -1.97 10.05 7.92
CA PHE A 87 -0.66 9.92 8.57
C PHE A 87 0.37 10.87 7.92
N ALA A 88 0.49 10.83 6.60
CA ALA A 88 1.47 11.60 5.86
C ALA A 88 1.22 13.12 5.91
N THR A 89 -0.05 13.53 5.88
CA THR A 89 -0.43 14.95 5.90
C THR A 89 -0.30 15.55 7.29
N LEU A 90 -0.77 14.86 8.32
CA LEU A 90 -0.72 15.34 9.70
C LEU A 90 0.70 15.32 10.30
N THR A 91 1.61 14.54 9.72
CA THR A 91 3.04 14.57 10.05
C THR A 91 3.83 15.54 9.17
N ASN A 92 3.18 16.28 8.26
CA ASN A 92 3.83 17.16 7.26
C ASN A 92 4.87 16.44 6.38
N ALA A 93 4.73 15.13 6.18
CA ALA A 93 5.69 14.30 5.46
C ALA A 93 5.08 13.51 4.28
N PRO A 94 4.31 14.16 3.35
CA PRO A 94 3.64 13.44 2.27
C PRO A 94 4.60 12.72 1.32
N LEU A 95 5.84 13.20 1.19
CA LEU A 95 6.84 12.57 0.31
C LEU A 95 7.37 11.24 0.87
N LEU A 96 7.26 10.99 2.17
CA LEU A 96 7.65 9.70 2.75
C LEU A 96 6.85 8.53 2.17
N ILE A 97 5.60 8.77 1.73
CA ILE A 97 4.78 7.73 1.09
C ILE A 97 5.43 7.18 -0.17
N ILE A 98 6.23 7.97 -0.89
CA ILE A 98 6.96 7.50 -2.07
C ILE A 98 7.92 6.36 -1.69
N ILE A 99 8.47 6.37 -0.47
CA ILE A 99 9.39 5.35 0.02
C ILE A 99 8.61 4.26 0.75
N VAL A 100 7.93 4.61 1.85
CA VAL A 100 7.31 3.60 2.72
C VAL A 100 6.04 2.98 2.12
N GLY A 101 5.34 3.71 1.27
CA GLY A 101 4.17 3.28 0.50
C GLY A 101 4.48 2.90 -0.95
N PHE A 102 5.75 2.60 -1.28
CA PHE A 102 6.19 2.32 -2.65
C PHE A 102 5.39 1.21 -3.34
N ILE A 103 4.94 0.21 -2.59
CA ILE A 103 4.11 -0.86 -3.16
C ILE A 103 2.82 -0.27 -3.75
N TYR A 104 2.12 0.61 -3.04
CA TYR A 104 0.93 1.28 -3.58
C TYR A 104 1.23 2.06 -4.85
N LEU A 105 2.35 2.82 -4.83
CA LEU A 105 2.79 3.58 -5.99
C LEU A 105 3.11 2.67 -7.18
N ALA A 106 3.83 1.58 -6.95
CA ALA A 106 4.20 0.63 -8.00
C ALA A 106 2.97 -0.05 -8.63
N GLU A 107 1.98 -0.43 -7.81
CA GLU A 107 0.71 -0.98 -8.29
C GLU A 107 -0.03 0.02 -9.19
N ALA A 108 -0.21 1.26 -8.73
CA ALA A 108 -0.88 2.30 -9.50
C ALA A 108 -0.12 2.66 -10.78
N LEU A 109 1.21 2.85 -10.71
CA LEU A 109 2.04 3.15 -11.86
C LEU A 109 2.02 2.03 -12.89
N SER A 110 2.01 0.78 -12.48
CA SER A 110 1.93 -0.35 -13.40
C SER A 110 0.67 -0.32 -14.26
N VAL A 111 -0.47 0.05 -13.66
CA VAL A 111 -1.74 0.22 -14.37
C VAL A 111 -1.65 1.41 -15.34
N MET A 112 -1.16 2.55 -14.89
CA MET A 112 -1.03 3.75 -15.72
C MET A 112 -0.11 3.50 -16.93
N ILE A 113 1.04 2.88 -16.70
CA ILE A 113 2.01 2.52 -17.77
C ILE A 113 1.37 1.53 -18.74
N GLN A 114 0.76 0.47 -18.23
CA GLN A 114 0.12 -0.55 -19.06
C GLN A 114 -0.99 0.03 -19.96
N VAL A 115 -1.90 0.81 -19.38
CA VAL A 115 -3.02 1.40 -20.11
C VAL A 115 -2.52 2.41 -21.17
N THR A 116 -1.56 3.25 -20.81
CA THR A 116 -0.98 4.23 -21.73
C THR A 116 -0.28 3.54 -22.89
N TYR A 117 0.58 2.57 -22.59
CA TYR A 117 1.31 1.82 -23.62
C TYR A 117 0.37 1.01 -24.52
N PHE A 118 -0.63 0.35 -23.94
CA PHE A 118 -1.62 -0.42 -24.70
C PHE A 118 -2.38 0.45 -25.71
N LYS A 119 -2.79 1.67 -25.30
CA LYS A 119 -3.45 2.62 -26.17
C LYS A 119 -2.53 3.14 -27.28
N LEU A 120 -1.29 3.50 -26.95
CA LEU A 120 -0.33 4.04 -27.90
C LEU A 120 0.16 3.01 -28.92
N THR A 121 0.22 1.74 -28.54
CA THR A 121 0.77 0.65 -29.38
C THR A 121 -0.31 -0.22 -30.02
N HIS A 122 -1.58 0.20 -29.96
CA HIS A 122 -2.71 -0.52 -30.54
C HIS A 122 -2.80 -1.98 -30.06
N GLY A 123 -2.64 -2.22 -28.75
CA GLY A 123 -2.89 -3.52 -28.13
C GLY A 123 -1.67 -4.28 -27.62
N LYS A 124 -0.45 -3.74 -27.72
CA LYS A 124 0.72 -4.37 -27.10
C LYS A 124 0.73 -4.15 -25.60
N ARG A 125 1.25 -5.13 -24.87
CA ARG A 125 1.33 -5.10 -23.40
C ARG A 125 2.78 -5.10 -22.94
N ILE A 126 3.11 -4.31 -21.89
CA ILE A 126 4.40 -4.36 -21.19
C ILE A 126 4.35 -5.48 -20.14
N PHE A 127 3.34 -5.42 -19.27
CA PHE A 127 3.10 -6.46 -18.27
C PHE A 127 2.11 -7.48 -18.82
N LYS A 128 2.22 -8.74 -18.40
CA LYS A 128 1.22 -9.77 -18.75
C LYS A 128 -0.17 -9.35 -18.31
N MET A 129 -0.27 -8.77 -17.12
CA MET A 129 -1.46 -8.15 -16.55
C MET A 129 -1.03 -7.00 -15.62
N ALA A 130 -1.88 -6.01 -15.41
CA ALA A 130 -1.72 -4.96 -14.42
C ALA A 130 -2.97 -4.97 -13.51
N PRO A 131 -2.83 -4.68 -12.22
CA PRO A 131 -1.64 -4.26 -11.47
C PRO A 131 -0.52 -5.31 -11.37
N LEU A 132 0.65 -4.95 -10.74
CA LEU A 132 1.84 -5.80 -10.71
C LEU A 132 1.64 -7.15 -10.02
N HIS A 133 0.83 -7.23 -8.98
CA HIS A 133 0.55 -8.50 -8.32
C HIS A 133 -0.01 -9.54 -9.31
N HIS A 134 -0.94 -9.17 -10.17
CA HIS A 134 -1.45 -10.05 -11.22
C HIS A 134 -0.40 -10.40 -12.28
N HIS A 135 0.57 -9.50 -12.56
CA HIS A 135 1.68 -9.83 -13.44
C HIS A 135 2.49 -11.01 -12.90
N PHE A 136 2.80 -11.01 -11.59
CA PHE A 136 3.55 -12.10 -10.95
C PHE A 136 2.76 -13.40 -10.90
N GLU A 137 1.45 -13.37 -10.65
CA GLU A 137 0.58 -14.54 -10.75
C GLU A 137 0.61 -15.13 -12.17
N GLN A 138 0.50 -14.30 -13.21
CA GLN A 138 0.60 -14.72 -14.61
C GLN A 138 2.01 -15.22 -14.99
N CYS A 139 3.03 -14.90 -14.19
CA CYS A 139 4.37 -15.49 -14.30
C CYS A 139 4.50 -16.83 -13.56
N GLY A 140 3.44 -17.33 -12.92
CA GLY A 140 3.40 -18.62 -12.24
C GLY A 140 3.75 -18.57 -10.75
N TRP A 141 3.75 -17.38 -10.14
CA TRP A 141 3.93 -17.30 -8.70
C TRP A 141 2.60 -17.58 -7.98
N PRO A 142 2.60 -18.39 -6.92
CA PRO A 142 1.42 -18.53 -6.08
C PRO A 142 1.12 -17.21 -5.36
N GLU A 143 -0.15 -16.92 -5.13
CA GLU A 143 -0.64 -15.70 -4.48
C GLU A 143 0.09 -15.40 -3.16
N THR A 144 0.21 -16.39 -2.29
CA THR A 144 0.91 -16.27 -1.01
C THR A 144 2.36 -15.79 -1.15
N ARG A 145 3.06 -16.22 -2.21
CA ARG A 145 4.43 -15.78 -2.48
C ARG A 145 4.47 -14.31 -2.91
N VAL A 146 3.54 -13.89 -3.74
CA VAL A 146 3.44 -12.48 -4.18
C VAL A 146 3.22 -11.58 -2.97
N VAL A 147 2.22 -11.90 -2.15
CA VAL A 147 1.88 -11.15 -0.93
C VAL A 147 3.07 -11.07 0.02
N PHE A 148 3.73 -12.20 0.29
CA PHE A 148 4.86 -12.26 1.22
C PHE A 148 6.06 -11.43 0.72
N VAL A 149 6.37 -11.49 -0.57
CA VAL A 149 7.45 -10.68 -1.16
C VAL A 149 7.13 -9.19 -1.05
N PHE A 150 5.88 -8.78 -1.31
CA PHE A 150 5.48 -7.39 -1.20
C PHE A 150 5.54 -6.88 0.24
N TRP A 151 5.19 -7.71 1.23
CA TRP A 151 5.38 -7.37 2.65
C TRP A 151 6.86 -7.18 3.00
N ILE A 152 7.74 -8.10 2.55
CA ILE A 152 9.19 -7.97 2.78
C ILE A 152 9.73 -6.68 2.16
N VAL A 153 9.34 -6.37 0.91
CA VAL A 153 9.75 -5.13 0.24
C VAL A 153 9.27 -3.91 1.04
N THR A 154 8.03 -3.93 1.53
CA THR A 154 7.49 -2.85 2.37
C THR A 154 8.29 -2.68 3.66
N VAL A 155 8.63 -3.78 4.35
CA VAL A 155 9.46 -3.73 5.57
C VAL A 155 10.82 -3.11 5.29
N VAL A 156 11.50 -3.55 4.21
CA VAL A 156 12.81 -3.00 3.82
C VAL A 156 12.72 -1.50 3.51
N LEU A 157 11.68 -1.08 2.80
CA LEU A 157 11.47 0.33 2.47
C LEU A 157 11.10 1.18 3.70
N CYS A 158 10.33 0.63 4.63
CA CYS A 158 10.09 1.29 5.92
C CYS A 158 11.39 1.43 6.73
N TRP A 159 12.30 0.45 6.71
CA TRP A 159 13.63 0.58 7.30
C TRP A 159 14.45 1.69 6.65
N ILE A 160 14.42 1.78 5.31
CA ILE A 160 15.08 2.90 4.59
C ILE A 160 14.42 4.23 5.00
N GLY A 161 13.10 4.27 5.13
CA GLY A 161 12.37 5.44 5.63
C GLY A 161 12.79 5.85 7.03
N VAL A 162 12.99 4.88 7.95
CA VAL A 162 13.53 5.15 9.30
C VAL A 162 14.91 5.78 9.19
N LEU A 163 15.84 5.19 8.43
CA LEU A 163 17.20 5.73 8.25
C LEU A 163 17.25 7.11 7.58
N ALA A 164 16.21 7.47 6.82
CA ALA A 164 16.14 8.79 6.19
C ALA A 164 15.62 9.89 7.12
N VAL A 165 14.96 9.52 8.23
CA VAL A 165 14.29 10.46 9.15
C VAL A 165 15.01 10.56 10.49
N PHE A 166 15.69 9.51 10.94
CA PHE A 166 16.46 9.43 12.18
C PHE A 166 17.97 9.48 11.92
#